data_32f293ec444ed4cc7a3c6553077512a4
#
_entry.id   32f293ec444ed4cc7a3c6553077512a4
#
_cell.length_a   1.000
_cell.length_b   1.000
_cell.length_c   1.000
_cell.angle_alpha   90.00
_cell.angle_beta   90.00
_cell.angle_gamma   90.00
#
_symmetry.space_group_name_H-M   'P 1'
#
loop_
_entity.id
_entity.type
_entity.pdbx_description
1 polymer ?
#
loop_
_entity_poly.entity_id
_entity_poly.type
_entity_poly.pdbx_seq_one_letter_code
_entity_poly.pdbx_strand_id
1 'polypeptide(L)'
;MAFRPASGFFGKGGIRMKILEVKALAIPEIKVIRFARFADARGFFSELFRKNDFGKLDFQKGIEFLQCNESYSRAGTVRGLHFQWNPTMGKLVRTLSGRMVDLVLDIRRGSPTFGKVIAYDMPGDSNAGFGEWIWVPPGFAHGNYFDRESRIEYFCTGEYNPDCEAGISPISEDIDWSLCDPLLKSGFHAIMAGNPLISEKDRNGHTLSSWIRNPNSDLF
;
A
#
# COMPACT_ATOMS: atom_id res chain seq x y z
N MET A 1 1.44 -34.14 -3.55
CA MET A 1 2.88 -34.00 -3.26
C MET A 1 3.01 -33.54 -1.83
N ALA A 2 3.51 -34.36 -0.93
CA ALA A 2 3.59 -34.08 0.50
C ALA A 2 4.68 -33.04 0.79
N PHE A 3 4.31 -31.96 1.43
CA PHE A 3 5.23 -30.94 1.93
C PHE A 3 6.07 -31.54 3.06
N ARG A 4 7.38 -31.67 2.86
CA ARG A 4 8.31 -32.00 3.95
C ARG A 4 8.54 -30.73 4.77
N PRO A 5 8.28 -30.73 6.08
CA PRO A 5 8.63 -29.59 6.93
C PRO A 5 10.17 -29.56 7.02
N ALA A 6 10.73 -28.38 6.75
CA ALA A 6 12.14 -28.11 7.02
C ALA A 6 12.37 -28.19 8.53
N SER A 7 12.97 -29.27 8.99
CA SER A 7 13.41 -29.48 10.37
C SER A 7 14.57 -28.53 10.68
N GLY A 8 14.43 -27.74 11.73
CA GLY A 8 15.53 -27.15 12.46
C GLY A 8 15.84 -25.70 12.15
N PHE A 9 15.20 -24.77 12.89
CA PHE A 9 15.78 -23.46 13.20
C PHE A 9 15.24 -22.95 14.54
N PHE A 10 15.43 -23.71 15.61
CA PHE A 10 15.43 -23.14 16.96
C PHE A 10 16.87 -23.03 17.46
N GLY A 11 17.65 -22.14 16.82
CA GLY A 11 18.90 -21.67 17.40
C GLY A 11 18.62 -20.79 18.61
N LYS A 12 19.55 -20.72 19.58
CA LYS A 12 19.50 -19.92 20.84
C LYS A 12 19.38 -18.38 20.64
N GLY A 13 18.89 -17.90 19.51
CA GLY A 13 18.52 -16.52 19.24
C GLY A 13 17.01 -16.44 19.09
N GLY A 14 16.32 -15.67 19.97
CA GLY A 14 14.88 -15.50 19.94
C GLY A 14 14.37 -15.19 18.52
N ILE A 15 13.10 -15.53 18.26
CA ILE A 15 12.42 -15.27 16.99
C ILE A 15 12.57 -13.77 16.69
N ARG A 16 13.28 -13.45 15.60
CA ARG A 16 13.44 -12.08 15.12
C ARG A 16 12.68 -11.92 13.81
N MET A 17 12.15 -10.73 13.57
CA MET A 17 11.62 -10.38 12.25
C MET A 17 12.67 -10.76 11.20
N LYS A 18 12.26 -11.58 10.24
CA LYS A 18 13.12 -11.97 9.13
C LYS A 18 12.57 -11.35 7.85
N ILE A 19 13.21 -10.28 7.41
CA ILE A 19 12.98 -9.72 6.08
C ILE A 19 13.60 -10.68 5.06
N LEU A 20 12.79 -11.18 4.14
CA LEU A 20 13.18 -12.13 3.10
C LEU A 20 13.62 -11.40 1.84
N GLU A 21 12.90 -10.34 1.48
CA GLU A 21 13.09 -9.60 0.24
C GLU A 21 12.60 -8.16 0.42
N VAL A 22 13.26 -7.24 -0.27
CA VAL A 22 12.76 -5.88 -0.53
C VAL A 22 12.79 -5.67 -2.03
N LYS A 23 11.60 -5.57 -2.64
CA LYS A 23 11.43 -5.40 -4.08
C LYS A 23 11.01 -3.97 -4.38
N ALA A 24 11.73 -3.29 -5.29
CA ALA A 24 11.26 -2.06 -5.89
C ALA A 24 10.19 -2.34 -6.95
N LEU A 25 9.16 -1.52 -7.02
CA LEU A 25 8.16 -1.58 -8.08
C LEU A 25 8.57 -0.73 -9.30
N ALA A 26 7.67 -0.56 -10.27
CA ALA A 26 7.94 0.21 -11.50
C ALA A 26 8.30 1.68 -11.21
N ILE A 27 7.80 2.23 -10.09
CA ILE A 27 8.28 3.49 -9.50
C ILE A 27 9.17 3.08 -8.32
N PRO A 28 10.50 3.28 -8.41
CA PRO A 28 11.46 2.62 -7.51
C PRO A 28 11.36 3.01 -6.03
N GLU A 29 10.77 4.14 -5.71
CA GLU A 29 10.56 4.58 -4.32
C GLU A 29 9.52 3.72 -3.59
N ILE A 30 8.60 3.11 -4.34
CA ILE A 30 7.58 2.22 -3.80
C ILE A 30 8.18 0.84 -3.64
N LYS A 31 8.12 0.28 -2.43
CA LYS A 31 8.77 -0.98 -2.07
C LYS A 31 7.76 -1.99 -1.55
N VAL A 32 7.95 -3.24 -1.94
CA VAL A 32 7.30 -4.39 -1.28
C VAL A 32 8.33 -5.07 -0.40
N ILE A 33 7.97 -5.28 0.86
CA ILE A 33 8.82 -5.88 1.89
C ILE A 33 8.20 -7.22 2.26
N ARG A 34 8.87 -8.32 1.93
CA ARG A 34 8.47 -9.66 2.32
C ARG A 34 9.11 -10.05 3.64
N PHE A 35 8.32 -10.60 4.55
CA PHE A 35 8.77 -11.10 5.83
C PHE A 35 8.34 -12.56 6.05
N ALA A 36 9.13 -13.29 6.82
CA ALA A 36 8.92 -14.71 7.04
C ALA A 36 7.66 -14.98 7.88
N ARG A 37 6.98 -16.08 7.54
CA ARG A 37 6.02 -16.78 8.40
C ARG A 37 6.67 -18.08 8.87
N PHE A 38 6.59 -18.35 10.16
CA PHE A 38 7.11 -19.56 10.79
C PHE A 38 5.92 -20.47 11.10
N ALA A 39 5.67 -21.44 10.21
CA ALA A 39 4.54 -22.35 10.31
C ALA A 39 4.89 -23.58 11.16
N ASP A 40 3.92 -24.04 11.97
CA ASP A 40 3.93 -25.32 12.67
C ASP A 40 2.52 -25.96 12.64
N ALA A 41 2.32 -27.04 13.40
CA ALA A 41 1.02 -27.75 13.43
C ALA A 41 -0.16 -26.92 13.97
N ARG A 42 0.08 -25.78 14.60
CA ARG A 42 -0.92 -24.87 15.17
C ARG A 42 -1.28 -23.73 14.22
N GLY A 43 -0.52 -23.51 13.14
CA GLY A 43 -0.65 -22.39 12.22
C GLY A 43 0.71 -21.72 11.97
N PHE A 44 0.77 -20.39 12.03
CA PHE A 44 2.04 -19.69 11.87
C PHE A 44 2.22 -18.55 12.88
N PHE A 45 3.47 -18.19 13.11
CA PHE A 45 3.88 -16.96 13.78
C PHE A 45 4.63 -16.07 12.79
N SER A 46 4.42 -14.77 12.87
CA SER A 46 5.22 -13.76 12.16
C SER A 46 5.46 -12.57 13.07
N GLU A 47 6.69 -12.09 13.10
CA GLU A 47 6.96 -10.75 13.62
C GLU A 47 6.81 -9.77 12.45
N LEU A 48 5.81 -8.90 12.53
CA LEU A 48 5.34 -8.08 11.42
C LEU A 48 6.13 -6.78 11.29
N PHE A 49 6.56 -6.23 12.41
CA PHE A 49 7.28 -4.97 12.49
C PHE A 49 8.23 -4.98 13.68
N ARG A 50 9.45 -4.53 13.43
CA ARG A 50 10.44 -4.22 14.46
C ARG A 50 11.18 -2.97 14.06
N LYS A 51 11.07 -1.90 14.87
CA LYS A 51 11.65 -0.58 14.59
C LYS A 51 13.13 -0.68 14.16
N ASN A 52 13.94 -1.45 14.90
CA ASN A 52 15.36 -1.59 14.63
C ASN A 52 15.69 -2.33 13.32
N ASP A 53 14.82 -3.21 12.83
CA ASP A 53 15.06 -3.94 11.58
C ASP A 53 14.55 -3.15 10.37
N PHE A 54 13.42 -2.46 10.49
CA PHE A 54 12.96 -1.51 9.48
C PHE A 54 13.94 -0.33 9.33
N GLY A 55 14.43 0.22 10.44
CA GLY A 55 15.40 1.34 10.42
C GLY A 55 16.75 1.02 9.78
N LYS A 56 17.04 -0.25 9.48
CA LYS A 56 18.22 -0.67 8.69
C LYS A 56 17.97 -0.60 7.18
N LEU A 57 16.71 -0.53 6.76
CA LEU A 57 16.38 -0.35 5.34
C LEU A 57 16.66 1.10 4.96
N ASP A 58 17.46 1.31 3.93
CA ASP A 58 17.93 2.67 3.56
C ASP A 58 16.79 3.67 3.35
N PHE A 59 15.69 3.22 2.78
CA PHE A 59 14.50 4.04 2.53
C PHE A 59 13.62 4.26 3.78
N GLN A 60 13.94 3.63 4.92
CA GLN A 60 13.22 3.75 6.20
C GLN A 60 14.04 4.47 7.28
N LYS A 61 15.24 4.95 6.96
CA LYS A 61 16.09 5.67 7.93
C LYS A 61 15.40 6.95 8.41
N GLY A 62 15.27 7.08 9.72
CA GLY A 62 14.65 8.24 10.36
C GLY A 62 13.12 8.30 10.28
N ILE A 63 12.47 7.30 9.67
CA ILE A 63 11.02 7.22 9.61
C ILE A 63 10.48 6.63 10.91
N GLU A 64 9.48 7.30 11.48
CA GLU A 64 8.69 6.80 12.59
C GLU A 64 7.24 6.60 12.15
N PHE A 65 6.59 5.59 12.70
CA PHE A 65 5.17 5.35 12.50
C PHE A 65 4.42 5.82 13.75
N LEU A 66 3.49 6.75 13.55
CA LEU A 66 2.80 7.44 14.65
C LEU A 66 1.34 7.00 14.81
N GLN A 67 0.75 6.44 13.76
CA GLN A 67 -0.65 6.01 13.74
C GLN A 67 -0.78 4.66 13.05
N CYS A 68 -1.68 3.81 13.55
CA CYS A 68 -2.03 2.54 12.93
C CYS A 68 -3.53 2.47 12.73
N ASN A 69 -3.98 2.06 11.55
CA ASN A 69 -5.37 1.96 11.19
C ASN A 69 -5.70 0.57 10.63
N GLU A 70 -6.94 0.15 10.83
CA GLU A 70 -7.53 -0.98 10.14
C GLU A 70 -8.75 -0.51 9.35
N SER A 71 -8.97 -1.08 8.16
CA SER A 71 -10.22 -0.88 7.44
C SER A 71 -10.77 -2.19 6.87
N TYR A 72 -12.10 -2.29 6.87
CA TYR A 72 -12.86 -3.34 6.20
C TYR A 72 -13.53 -2.76 4.95
N SER A 73 -13.48 -3.52 3.86
CA SER A 73 -14.07 -3.13 2.58
C SER A 73 -14.86 -4.29 1.98
N ARG A 74 -16.09 -4.01 1.53
CA ARG A 74 -16.90 -4.97 0.77
C ARG A 74 -16.37 -5.11 -0.65
N ALA A 75 -16.75 -6.19 -1.34
CA ALA A 75 -16.50 -6.36 -2.76
C ALA A 75 -17.03 -5.16 -3.58
N GLY A 76 -16.29 -4.73 -4.60
CA GLY A 76 -16.62 -3.57 -5.41
C GLY A 76 -16.25 -2.22 -4.79
N THR A 77 -15.59 -2.20 -3.62
CA THR A 77 -15.15 -0.94 -3.00
C THR A 77 -13.90 -0.39 -3.71
N VAL A 78 -13.92 0.94 -3.91
CA VAL A 78 -12.75 1.74 -4.33
C VAL A 78 -12.56 2.85 -3.29
N ARG A 79 -11.33 3.04 -2.81
CA ARG A 79 -10.94 4.08 -1.85
C ARG A 79 -9.75 4.86 -2.39
N GLY A 80 -9.76 6.15 -2.17
CA GLY A 80 -8.62 7.02 -2.48
C GLY A 80 -8.84 7.82 -3.76
N LEU A 81 -7.79 8.35 -4.31
CA LEU A 81 -6.35 8.26 -3.93
C LEU A 81 -5.99 9.40 -2.97
N HIS A 82 -5.66 9.09 -1.71
CA HIS A 82 -5.50 10.07 -0.64
C HIS A 82 -4.02 10.38 -0.34
N PHE A 83 -3.76 11.62 0.00
CA PHE A 83 -2.46 12.10 0.45
C PHE A 83 -2.63 13.24 1.47
N GLN A 84 -1.59 13.50 2.24
CA GLN A 84 -1.56 14.54 3.26
C GLN A 84 -0.21 15.27 3.16
N TRP A 85 -0.22 16.62 3.31
CA TRP A 85 0.98 17.44 3.16
C TRP A 85 1.51 18.05 4.46
N ASN A 86 0.73 18.09 5.54
CA ASN A 86 1.23 18.59 6.82
C ASN A 86 0.63 17.83 8.02
N PRO A 87 1.44 16.93 8.67
CA PRO A 87 2.73 16.47 8.16
C PRO A 87 2.57 15.66 6.88
N THR A 88 3.62 15.60 6.04
CA THR A 88 3.63 14.70 4.88
C THR A 88 3.55 13.25 5.35
N MET A 89 2.70 12.46 4.71
CA MET A 89 2.37 11.12 5.20
C MET A 89 2.82 10.02 4.25
N GLY A 90 3.68 9.14 4.73
CA GLY A 90 3.94 7.84 4.13
C GLY A 90 3.12 6.74 4.82
N LYS A 91 2.89 5.64 4.11
CA LYS A 91 2.07 4.52 4.60
C LYS A 91 2.77 3.19 4.38
N LEU A 92 2.69 2.32 5.39
CA LEU A 92 3.11 0.92 5.29
C LEU A 92 1.86 0.05 5.41
N VAL A 93 1.45 -0.60 4.32
CA VAL A 93 0.13 -1.22 4.18
C VAL A 93 0.25 -2.72 3.96
N ARG A 94 -0.68 -3.49 4.52
CA ARG A 94 -0.81 -4.94 4.25
C ARG A 94 -2.26 -5.40 4.23
N THR A 95 -2.50 -6.50 3.55
CA THR A 95 -3.78 -7.22 3.59
C THR A 95 -3.78 -8.19 4.75
N LEU A 96 -4.83 -8.11 5.59
CA LEU A 96 -5.08 -9.06 6.68
C LEU A 96 -5.88 -10.27 6.19
N SER A 97 -6.93 -10.02 5.40
CA SER A 97 -7.78 -11.04 4.79
C SER A 97 -8.38 -10.54 3.48
N GLY A 98 -8.76 -11.46 2.61
CA GLY A 98 -9.29 -11.13 1.29
C GLY A 98 -8.18 -10.80 0.28
N ARG A 99 -8.36 -9.75 -0.51
CA ARG A 99 -7.42 -9.30 -1.53
C ARG A 99 -7.52 -7.80 -1.72
N MET A 100 -6.44 -7.10 -1.51
CA MET A 100 -6.29 -5.69 -1.86
C MET A 100 -5.52 -5.58 -3.17
N VAL A 101 -6.00 -4.77 -4.09
CA VAL A 101 -5.14 -4.22 -5.14
C VAL A 101 -4.83 -2.78 -4.78
N ASP A 102 -3.57 -2.56 -4.47
CA ASP A 102 -3.06 -1.27 -4.03
C ASP A 102 -2.79 -0.37 -5.23
N LEU A 103 -3.21 0.89 -5.16
CA LEU A 103 -3.03 1.90 -6.21
C LEU A 103 -2.16 3.03 -5.67
N VAL A 104 -1.05 3.31 -6.33
CA VAL A 104 -0.11 4.35 -5.92
C VAL A 104 0.17 5.27 -7.11
N LEU A 105 -0.23 6.53 -6.97
CA LEU A 105 -0.11 7.57 -7.99
C LEU A 105 0.97 8.58 -7.59
N ASP A 106 1.94 8.82 -8.46
CA ASP A 106 2.95 9.85 -8.25
C ASP A 106 2.36 11.25 -8.45
N ILE A 107 2.34 12.05 -7.39
CA ILE A 107 1.86 13.44 -7.41
C ILE A 107 2.99 14.46 -7.17
N ARG A 108 4.24 14.02 -7.15
CA ARG A 108 5.42 14.86 -6.92
C ARG A 108 5.72 15.73 -8.13
N ARG A 109 5.70 17.04 -7.90
CA ARG A 109 5.97 18.03 -8.94
C ARG A 109 7.38 17.89 -9.49
N GLY A 110 7.55 17.80 -10.80
CA GLY A 110 8.85 17.61 -11.45
C GLY A 110 9.38 16.17 -11.45
N SER A 111 8.68 15.21 -10.87
CA SER A 111 9.04 13.80 -10.97
C SER A 111 8.91 13.28 -12.41
N PRO A 112 9.83 12.44 -12.90
CA PRO A 112 9.72 11.82 -14.22
C PRO A 112 8.54 10.84 -14.32
N THR A 113 7.95 10.45 -13.18
CA THR A 113 6.77 9.59 -13.10
C THR A 113 5.52 10.33 -12.63
N PHE A 114 5.56 11.68 -12.58
CA PHE A 114 4.37 12.47 -12.24
C PHE A 114 3.15 12.05 -13.07
N GLY A 115 2.02 11.87 -12.40
CA GLY A 115 0.76 11.45 -13.01
C GLY A 115 0.67 9.96 -13.34
N LYS A 116 1.73 9.18 -13.17
CA LYS A 116 1.70 7.74 -13.39
C LYS A 116 1.23 7.00 -12.15
N VAL A 117 0.33 6.04 -12.35
CA VAL A 117 -0.15 5.14 -11.31
C VAL A 117 0.42 3.75 -11.52
N ILE A 118 0.76 3.08 -10.43
CA ILE A 118 1.04 1.64 -10.39
C ILE A 118 -0.07 0.92 -9.61
N ALA A 119 -0.29 -0.35 -9.96
CA ALA A 119 -1.14 -1.25 -9.20
C ALA A 119 -0.31 -2.44 -8.68
N TYR A 120 -0.56 -2.87 -7.45
CA TYR A 120 0.08 -4.03 -6.88
C TYR A 120 -0.94 -4.95 -6.21
N ASP A 121 -0.90 -6.25 -6.58
CA ASP A 121 -1.80 -7.26 -6.05
C ASP A 121 -1.29 -7.81 -4.72
N MET A 122 -2.08 -7.68 -3.66
CA MET A 122 -1.75 -8.12 -2.31
C MET A 122 -2.85 -9.02 -1.73
N PRO A 123 -2.86 -10.33 -2.08
CA PRO A 123 -3.77 -11.27 -1.46
C PRO A 123 -3.41 -11.51 0.01
N GLY A 124 -4.45 -11.57 0.87
CA GLY A 124 -4.32 -11.94 2.28
C GLY A 124 -4.23 -13.46 2.46
N ASP A 125 -3.29 -14.11 1.78
CA ASP A 125 -3.13 -15.57 1.85
C ASP A 125 -2.37 -15.98 3.12
N SER A 126 -3.08 -16.64 4.03
CA SER A 126 -2.50 -17.18 5.27
C SER A 126 -1.63 -18.42 5.04
N ASN A 127 -1.76 -19.10 3.89
CA ASN A 127 -1.00 -20.30 3.56
C ASN A 127 0.35 -20.00 2.89
N ALA A 128 0.57 -18.75 2.44
CA ALA A 128 1.87 -18.36 1.92
C ALA A 128 2.94 -18.43 3.02
N GLY A 129 4.14 -18.87 2.68
CA GLY A 129 5.28 -18.94 3.61
C GLY A 129 5.85 -17.57 4.00
N PHE A 130 5.22 -16.48 3.56
CA PHE A 130 5.61 -15.09 3.84
C PHE A 130 4.37 -14.20 3.94
N GLY A 131 4.54 -13.02 4.56
CA GLY A 131 3.63 -11.89 4.46
C GLY A 131 4.32 -10.73 3.76
N GLU A 132 3.53 -9.75 3.34
CA GLU A 132 4.03 -8.58 2.63
C GLU A 132 3.54 -7.28 3.27
N TRP A 133 4.40 -6.26 3.22
CA TRP A 133 4.06 -4.87 3.35
C TRP A 133 4.36 -4.15 2.05
N ILE A 134 3.50 -3.22 1.63
CA ILE A 134 3.85 -2.22 0.63
C ILE A 134 4.16 -0.91 1.34
N TRP A 135 5.30 -0.31 1.01
CA TRP A 135 5.70 1.03 1.44
C TRP A 135 5.35 2.05 0.37
N VAL A 136 4.52 3.00 0.74
CA VAL A 136 4.14 4.17 -0.06
C VAL A 136 4.73 5.40 0.63
N PRO A 137 5.79 6.02 0.10
CA PRO A 137 6.40 7.19 0.73
C PRO A 137 5.53 8.44 0.62
N PRO A 138 5.86 9.53 1.35
CA PRO A 138 5.26 10.84 1.10
C PRO A 138 5.45 11.28 -0.36
N GLY A 139 4.51 12.06 -0.88
CA GLY A 139 4.54 12.53 -2.27
C GLY A 139 3.80 11.60 -3.24
N PHE A 140 3.11 10.59 -2.71
CA PHE A 140 2.25 9.72 -3.50
C PHE A 140 0.82 9.77 -2.99
N ALA A 141 -0.14 9.79 -3.92
CA ALA A 141 -1.55 9.59 -3.60
C ALA A 141 -1.82 8.08 -3.59
N HIS A 142 -2.45 7.60 -2.51
CA HIS A 142 -2.62 6.20 -2.20
C HIS A 142 -4.09 5.81 -2.12
N GLY A 143 -4.43 4.70 -2.74
CA GLY A 143 -5.77 4.12 -2.69
C GLY A 143 -5.74 2.63 -2.97
N ASN A 144 -6.92 2.05 -3.05
CA ASN A 144 -7.05 0.62 -3.32
C ASN A 144 -8.44 0.28 -3.87
N TYR A 145 -8.50 -0.87 -4.53
CA TYR A 145 -9.77 -1.47 -4.88
C TYR A 145 -9.85 -2.93 -4.44
N PHE A 146 -11.09 -3.43 -4.28
CA PHE A 146 -11.37 -4.73 -3.70
C PHE A 146 -12.40 -5.48 -4.56
N ASP A 147 -12.00 -6.63 -5.10
CA ASP A 147 -12.89 -7.55 -5.85
C ASP A 147 -13.69 -8.50 -4.93
N ARG A 148 -13.33 -8.53 -3.65
CA ARG A 148 -13.95 -9.33 -2.59
C ARG A 148 -13.85 -8.63 -1.24
N GLU A 149 -14.61 -9.13 -0.26
CA GLU A 149 -14.49 -8.64 1.13
C GLU A 149 -13.06 -8.76 1.61
N SER A 150 -12.54 -7.67 2.17
CA SER A 150 -11.13 -7.58 2.53
C SER A 150 -10.92 -6.71 3.77
N ARG A 151 -9.89 -7.04 4.54
CA ARG A 151 -9.40 -6.24 5.66
C ARG A 151 -7.95 -5.90 5.41
N ILE A 152 -7.61 -4.65 5.63
CA ILE A 152 -6.25 -4.13 5.53
C ILE A 152 -5.86 -3.42 6.82
N GLU A 153 -4.58 -3.40 7.09
CA GLU A 153 -3.95 -2.66 8.18
C GLU A 153 -2.86 -1.77 7.59
N TYR A 154 -2.70 -0.58 8.15
CA TYR A 154 -1.61 0.29 7.71
C TYR A 154 -1.11 1.21 8.82
N PHE A 155 0.22 1.35 8.87
CA PHE A 155 0.92 2.35 9.65
C PHE A 155 1.09 3.62 8.84
N CYS A 156 1.00 4.76 9.52
CA CYS A 156 1.21 6.10 8.96
C CYS A 156 2.40 6.78 9.64
N THR A 157 3.19 7.53 8.87
CA THR A 157 4.34 8.28 9.39
C THR A 157 3.96 9.60 10.04
N GLY A 158 2.69 9.99 9.95
CA GLY A 158 2.10 11.16 10.59
C GLY A 158 0.73 10.82 11.15
N GLU A 159 0.24 11.62 12.07
CA GLU A 159 -1.15 11.57 12.51
C GLU A 159 -2.06 12.21 11.45
N TYR A 160 -3.29 11.70 11.36
CA TYR A 160 -4.28 12.22 10.42
C TYR A 160 -4.64 13.68 10.73
N ASN A 161 -4.52 14.52 9.69
CA ASN A 161 -4.87 15.93 9.77
C ASN A 161 -5.88 16.27 8.65
N PRO A 162 -7.17 16.40 8.97
CA PRO A 162 -8.23 16.64 7.98
C PRO A 162 -8.09 17.99 7.25
N ASP A 163 -7.39 18.97 7.86
CA ASP A 163 -7.19 20.30 7.26
C ASP A 163 -6.05 20.31 6.22
N CYS A 164 -5.25 19.26 6.20
CA CYS A 164 -4.08 19.12 5.33
C CYS A 164 -4.11 17.82 4.51
N GLU A 165 -5.29 17.31 4.19
CA GLU A 165 -5.50 16.09 3.42
C GLU A 165 -6.35 16.39 2.18
N ALA A 166 -6.02 15.74 1.07
CA ALA A 166 -6.83 15.74 -0.14
C ALA A 166 -6.76 14.39 -0.84
N GLY A 167 -7.49 14.26 -1.95
CA GLY A 167 -7.46 13.09 -2.82
C GLY A 167 -7.52 13.47 -4.29
N ILE A 168 -6.85 12.66 -5.12
CA ILE A 168 -7.10 12.63 -6.56
C ILE A 168 -8.24 11.65 -6.82
N SER A 169 -9.24 12.07 -7.58
CA SER A 169 -10.32 11.16 -7.96
C SER A 169 -9.77 9.97 -8.75
N PRO A 170 -10.07 8.71 -8.37
CA PRO A 170 -9.56 7.54 -9.07
C PRO A 170 -10.13 7.40 -10.49
N ILE A 171 -11.15 8.18 -10.84
CA ILE A 171 -11.74 8.26 -12.18
C ILE A 171 -11.24 9.47 -12.98
N SER A 172 -10.24 10.18 -12.48
CA SER A 172 -9.66 11.32 -13.21
C SER A 172 -9.03 10.85 -14.53
N GLU A 173 -9.41 11.49 -15.62
CA GLU A 173 -8.98 11.10 -16.97
C GLU A 173 -7.49 11.38 -17.24
N ASP A 174 -6.87 12.23 -16.42
CA ASP A 174 -5.46 12.61 -16.53
C ASP A 174 -4.49 11.72 -15.76
N ILE A 175 -4.95 10.58 -15.22
CA ILE A 175 -4.10 9.54 -14.65
C ILE A 175 -3.49 8.66 -15.75
N ASP A 176 -2.16 8.56 -15.76
CA ASP A 176 -1.44 7.69 -16.67
C ASP A 176 -1.27 6.27 -16.11
N TRP A 177 -1.99 5.31 -16.68
CA TRP A 177 -1.98 3.90 -16.32
C TRP A 177 -0.92 3.07 -17.06
N SER A 178 0.03 3.68 -17.75
CA SER A 178 1.01 2.98 -18.58
C SER A 178 1.96 2.06 -17.80
N LEU A 179 2.14 2.28 -16.50
CA LEU A 179 2.99 1.46 -15.63
C LEU A 179 2.24 0.34 -14.91
N CYS A 180 0.91 0.26 -15.05
CA CYS A 180 0.13 -0.79 -14.42
C CYS A 180 0.17 -2.10 -15.21
N ASP A 181 0.12 -3.21 -14.45
CA ASP A 181 -0.21 -4.50 -15.03
C ASP A 181 -1.59 -4.41 -15.74
N PRO A 182 -1.71 -4.84 -17.02
CA PRO A 182 -2.96 -4.75 -17.77
C PRO A 182 -4.14 -5.46 -17.12
N LEU A 183 -3.91 -6.58 -16.41
CA LEU A 183 -4.96 -7.33 -15.72
C LEU A 183 -5.48 -6.57 -14.50
N LEU A 184 -4.59 -5.95 -13.73
CA LEU A 184 -4.97 -5.14 -12.56
C LEU A 184 -5.70 -3.87 -13.00
N LYS A 185 -5.22 -3.20 -14.05
CA LYS A 185 -5.92 -2.07 -14.68
C LYS A 185 -7.32 -2.48 -15.15
N SER A 186 -7.43 -3.61 -15.86
CA SER A 186 -8.72 -4.13 -16.33
C SER A 186 -9.67 -4.45 -15.18
N GLY A 187 -9.15 -5.03 -14.07
CA GLY A 187 -9.92 -5.30 -12.87
C GLY A 187 -10.49 -4.02 -12.24
N PHE A 188 -9.70 -2.95 -12.17
CA PHE A 188 -10.17 -1.63 -11.73
C PHE A 188 -11.32 -1.11 -12.61
N HIS A 189 -11.12 -1.11 -13.93
CA HIS A 189 -12.14 -0.62 -14.85
C HIS A 189 -13.43 -1.47 -14.84
N ALA A 190 -13.32 -2.78 -14.62
CA ALA A 190 -14.49 -3.64 -14.48
C ALA A 190 -15.32 -3.30 -13.24
N ILE A 191 -14.67 -3.00 -12.09
CA ILE A 191 -15.36 -2.52 -10.89
C ILE A 191 -16.03 -1.17 -11.17
N MET A 192 -15.32 -0.24 -11.80
CA MET A 192 -15.84 1.10 -12.08
C MET A 192 -16.98 1.11 -13.08
N ALA A 193 -16.99 0.20 -14.06
CA ALA A 193 -18.10 0.02 -15.02
C ALA A 193 -19.34 -0.64 -14.42
N GLY A 194 -19.21 -1.30 -13.27
CA GLY A 194 -20.30 -1.91 -12.52
C GLY A 194 -21.02 -0.91 -11.60
N ASN A 195 -21.23 -1.29 -10.36
CA ASN A 195 -21.80 -0.43 -9.34
C ASN A 195 -20.78 -0.26 -8.19
N PRO A 196 -19.72 0.57 -8.37
CA PRO A 196 -18.65 0.68 -7.39
C PRO A 196 -19.13 1.32 -6.09
N LEU A 197 -18.65 0.78 -4.97
CA LEU A 197 -18.79 1.39 -3.66
C LEU A 197 -17.65 2.40 -3.47
N ILE A 198 -17.91 3.63 -3.88
CA ILE A 198 -16.97 4.76 -3.78
C ILE A 198 -17.64 5.91 -3.03
N SER A 199 -16.94 6.56 -2.11
CA SER A 199 -17.48 7.73 -1.40
C SER A 199 -17.63 8.94 -2.33
N GLU A 200 -18.56 9.84 -2.00
CA GLU A 200 -18.69 11.12 -2.72
C GLU A 200 -17.39 11.94 -2.65
N LYS A 201 -16.69 11.91 -1.52
CA LYS A 201 -15.39 12.56 -1.35
C LYS A 201 -14.36 12.04 -2.37
N ASP A 202 -14.26 10.71 -2.53
CA ASP A 202 -13.31 10.10 -3.45
C ASP A 202 -13.70 10.33 -4.91
N ARG A 203 -14.99 10.22 -5.21
CA ARG A 203 -15.52 10.46 -6.56
C ARG A 203 -15.27 11.90 -7.02
N ASN A 204 -15.46 12.88 -6.12
CA ASN A 204 -15.34 14.31 -6.41
C ASN A 204 -13.97 14.87 -6.00
N GLY A 205 -12.95 14.04 -5.85
CA GLY A 205 -11.57 14.46 -5.60
C GLY A 205 -11.01 15.34 -6.72
N HIS A 206 -9.80 15.87 -6.52
CA HIS A 206 -9.11 16.65 -7.54
C HIS A 206 -8.84 15.81 -8.81
N THR A 207 -8.76 16.49 -9.97
CA THR A 207 -7.97 15.94 -11.08
C THR A 207 -6.48 16.25 -10.84
N LEU A 208 -5.56 15.53 -11.48
CA LEU A 208 -4.12 15.89 -11.42
C LEU A 208 -3.90 17.33 -11.89
N SER A 209 -4.54 17.72 -12.97
CA SER A 209 -4.48 19.08 -13.52
C SER A 209 -5.00 20.15 -12.57
N SER A 210 -5.99 19.85 -11.74
CA SER A 210 -6.47 20.77 -10.71
C SER A 210 -5.55 20.81 -9.50
N TRP A 211 -5.01 19.64 -9.11
CA TRP A 211 -4.09 19.54 -7.98
C TRP A 211 -2.79 20.32 -8.23
N ILE A 212 -2.17 20.20 -9.41
CA ILE A 212 -0.92 20.90 -9.73
C ILE A 212 -1.04 22.43 -9.69
N ARG A 213 -2.26 22.95 -9.78
CA ARG A 213 -2.53 24.39 -9.60
C ARG A 213 -2.74 24.80 -8.15
N ASN A 214 -2.89 23.84 -7.25
CA ASN A 214 -3.01 24.09 -5.82
C ASN A 214 -1.62 24.44 -5.26
N PRO A 215 -1.45 25.53 -4.49
CA PRO A 215 -0.16 25.90 -3.90
C PRO A 215 0.47 24.80 -3.05
N ASN A 216 -0.33 23.95 -2.40
CA ASN A 216 0.17 22.84 -1.59
C ASN A 216 0.84 21.73 -2.43
N SER A 217 0.66 21.72 -3.76
CA SER A 217 1.35 20.78 -4.63
C SER A 217 2.87 21.00 -4.69
N ASP A 218 3.34 22.19 -4.32
CA ASP A 218 4.77 22.51 -4.25
C ASP A 218 5.47 21.86 -3.03
N LEU A 219 4.70 21.24 -2.13
CA LEU A 219 5.23 20.53 -0.95
C LEU A 219 5.66 19.08 -1.23
N PHE A 220 5.47 18.60 -2.48
CA PHE A 220 5.80 17.23 -2.90
C PHE A 220 6.83 17.18 -4.03
#